data_5a31f55d141e2b799bae4851a6ed0dea
#
_entry.id   5a31f55d141e2b799bae4851a6ed0dea
#
_cell.length_a   1.000
_cell.length_b   1.000
_cell.length_c   1.000
_cell.angle_alpha   90.00
_cell.angle_beta   90.00
_cell.angle_gamma   90.00
#
_symmetry.space_group_name_H-M   'P 1'
#
loop_
_entity.id
_entity.type
_entity.pdbx_description
1 polymer ?
#
loop_
_entity_poly.entity_id
_entity_poly.type
_entity_poly.pdbx_seq_one_letter_code
_entity_poly.pdbx_strand_id
1 'polypeptide(L)'
;MVMKVPIRTRLLWGTDIDDVQYPTREDFIQFCQAQKGSTASLQDLRRDHIEQALGISYQELKCWFEEYYTTPMFRALRPYDDAQRIMQLLLERGEGIVTTARPDHLRHKTYEALERDFGSRVFARVYFTNDHDNNPGAQTKMELCQELGVTLFLEDNLRIALECAGAGIEVFLMDQPWNQTDQELPGNIHRVKSLTHAYESMNGRH
;
A
#
# COMPACT_ATOMS: atom_id res chain seq x y z
N MET A 1 1.30 47.96 -4.98
CA MET A 1 1.10 46.95 -3.92
C MET A 1 0.90 45.61 -4.62
N VAL A 2 1.96 44.81 -4.73
CA VAL A 2 1.89 43.50 -5.41
C VAL A 2 1.31 42.53 -4.39
N MET A 3 0.08 42.08 -4.63
CA MET A 3 -0.51 40.95 -3.82
C MET A 3 0.35 39.69 -4.06
N LYS A 4 1.06 39.25 -3.02
CA LYS A 4 1.67 37.93 -3.01
C LYS A 4 0.51 36.92 -2.98
N VAL A 5 0.25 36.28 -4.11
CA VAL A 5 -0.60 35.06 -4.15
C VAL A 5 0.11 34.03 -3.29
N PRO A 6 -0.54 33.46 -2.25
CA PRO A 6 0.10 32.43 -1.47
C PRO A 6 0.41 31.25 -2.39
N ILE A 7 1.67 30.85 -2.46
CA ILE A 7 2.07 29.60 -3.11
C ILE A 7 1.40 28.49 -2.27
N ARG A 8 0.27 27.96 -2.74
CA ARG A 8 -0.25 26.70 -2.18
C ARG A 8 0.83 25.66 -2.44
N THR A 9 1.54 25.26 -1.40
CA THR A 9 2.40 24.09 -1.45
C THR A 9 1.51 22.92 -1.87
N ARG A 10 1.75 22.39 -3.06
CA ARG A 10 0.96 21.29 -3.61
C ARG A 10 1.21 20.09 -2.73
N LEU A 11 0.17 19.40 -2.29
CA LEU A 11 0.28 18.19 -1.47
C LEU A 11 1.15 17.18 -2.21
N LEU A 12 2.15 16.60 -1.55
CA LEU A 12 2.82 15.40 -2.04
C LEU A 12 2.36 14.23 -1.17
N TRP A 13 1.61 13.33 -1.78
CA TRP A 13 1.08 12.14 -1.11
C TRP A 13 1.70 10.87 -1.67
N GLY A 14 1.83 9.86 -0.82
CA GLY A 14 2.31 8.53 -1.17
C GLY A 14 1.28 7.45 -0.89
N THR A 15 1.40 6.32 -1.55
CA THR A 15 0.54 5.15 -1.34
C THR A 15 1.31 3.87 -1.59
N ASP A 16 1.00 2.82 -0.81
CA ASP A 16 1.34 1.46 -1.19
C ASP A 16 0.40 0.95 -2.29
N ILE A 17 0.72 -0.19 -2.86
CA ILE A 17 -0.07 -0.90 -3.88
C ILE A 17 -0.91 -1.99 -3.22
N ASP A 18 -0.22 -2.96 -2.61
CA ASP A 18 -0.81 -4.20 -2.13
C ASP A 18 -1.61 -3.94 -0.87
N ASP A 19 -2.87 -4.40 -0.86
CA ASP A 19 -3.84 -4.24 0.24
C ASP A 19 -4.21 -2.78 0.60
N VAL A 20 -3.74 -1.83 -0.21
CA VAL A 20 -4.18 -0.43 -0.21
C VAL A 20 -4.98 -0.11 -1.46
N GLN A 21 -4.46 -0.40 -2.64
CA GLN A 21 -5.13 -0.18 -3.92
C GLN A 21 -5.71 -1.47 -4.50
N TYR A 22 -5.03 -2.59 -4.31
CA TYR A 22 -5.42 -3.92 -4.81
C TYR A 22 -5.56 -4.89 -3.66
N PRO A 23 -6.59 -5.76 -3.65
CA PRO A 23 -6.79 -6.79 -2.61
C PRO A 23 -5.83 -7.98 -2.81
N THR A 24 -4.52 -7.72 -2.75
CA THR A 24 -3.49 -8.70 -3.14
C THR A 24 -3.44 -9.90 -2.20
N ARG A 25 -3.58 -9.68 -0.88
CA ARG A 25 -3.59 -10.80 0.08
C ARG A 25 -4.83 -11.66 -0.05
N GLU A 26 -5.99 -11.04 -0.32
CA GLU A 26 -7.22 -11.78 -0.56
C GLU A 26 -7.08 -12.69 -1.79
N ASP A 27 -6.59 -12.14 -2.90
CA ASP A 27 -6.38 -12.87 -4.14
C ASP A 27 -5.34 -14.00 -3.95
N PHE A 28 -4.24 -13.72 -3.22
CA PHE A 28 -3.24 -14.72 -2.87
C PHE A 28 -3.79 -15.86 -2.00
N ILE A 29 -4.62 -15.56 -1.00
CA ILE A 29 -5.27 -16.58 -0.17
C ILE A 29 -6.21 -17.45 -1.02
N GLN A 30 -6.96 -16.87 -1.94
CA GLN A 30 -7.79 -17.64 -2.89
C GLN A 30 -6.93 -18.55 -3.78
N PHE A 31 -5.78 -18.06 -4.26
CA PHE A 31 -4.80 -18.91 -4.95
C PHE A 31 -4.33 -20.08 -4.08
N CYS A 32 -3.97 -19.82 -2.81
CA CYS A 32 -3.54 -20.87 -1.89
C CYS A 32 -4.65 -21.91 -1.64
N GLN A 33 -5.89 -21.50 -1.51
CA GLN A 33 -7.04 -22.39 -1.38
C GLN A 33 -7.22 -23.26 -2.63
N ALA A 34 -7.18 -22.65 -3.82
CA ALA A 34 -7.45 -23.31 -5.08
C ALA A 34 -6.30 -24.23 -5.54
N GLN A 35 -5.05 -23.86 -5.31
CA GLN A 35 -3.87 -24.53 -5.91
C GLN A 35 -3.03 -25.30 -4.91
N LYS A 36 -3.11 -24.95 -3.61
CA LYS A 36 -2.32 -25.55 -2.54
C LYS A 36 -3.16 -26.35 -1.54
N GLY A 37 -4.49 -26.30 -1.68
CA GLY A 37 -5.41 -26.98 -0.76
C GLY A 37 -5.45 -26.37 0.64
N SER A 38 -5.04 -25.10 0.78
CA SER A 38 -5.12 -24.36 2.04
C SER A 38 -6.58 -24.14 2.46
N THR A 39 -6.84 -24.13 3.76
CA THR A 39 -8.14 -23.75 4.35
C THR A 39 -8.08 -22.38 5.01
N ALA A 40 -6.93 -21.71 4.98
CA ALA A 40 -6.75 -20.39 5.56
C ALA A 40 -7.65 -19.34 4.89
N SER A 41 -8.08 -18.36 5.68
CA SER A 41 -8.86 -17.21 5.25
C SER A 41 -8.13 -15.91 5.61
N LEU A 42 -8.59 -14.77 5.11
CA LEU A 42 -8.05 -13.47 5.52
C LEU A 42 -8.14 -13.24 7.03
N GLN A 43 -9.19 -13.77 7.68
CA GLN A 43 -9.39 -13.60 9.13
C GLN A 43 -8.37 -14.36 9.97
N ASP A 44 -7.65 -15.31 9.38
CA ASP A 44 -6.59 -16.07 10.06
C ASP A 44 -5.25 -15.30 10.02
N LEU A 45 -5.11 -14.30 9.15
CA LEU A 45 -3.91 -13.48 9.06
C LEU A 45 -3.77 -12.60 10.31
N ARG A 46 -2.63 -12.72 10.98
CA ARG A 46 -2.29 -11.95 12.17
C ARG A 46 -0.86 -11.41 12.04
N ARG A 47 -0.65 -10.10 12.32
CA ARG A 47 0.67 -9.48 12.44
C ARG A 47 1.60 -9.67 11.22
N ASP A 48 1.10 -9.60 10.00
CA ASP A 48 1.89 -9.83 8.78
C ASP A 48 2.53 -11.22 8.62
N HIS A 49 2.14 -12.18 9.40
CA HIS A 49 2.67 -13.55 9.37
C HIS A 49 1.76 -14.47 8.53
N ILE A 50 1.75 -14.28 7.22
CA ILE A 50 0.93 -15.09 6.29
C ILE A 50 1.33 -16.58 6.39
N GLU A 51 2.63 -16.87 6.52
CA GLU A 51 3.15 -18.23 6.63
C GLU A 51 2.58 -18.99 7.83
N GLN A 52 2.31 -18.29 8.95
CA GLN A 52 1.71 -18.92 10.12
C GLN A 52 0.26 -19.32 9.87
N ALA A 53 -0.52 -18.47 9.22
CA ALA A 53 -1.90 -18.77 8.86
C ALA A 53 -2.00 -19.93 7.85
N LEU A 54 -1.02 -20.04 6.95
CA LEU A 54 -0.94 -21.11 5.95
C LEU A 54 -0.32 -22.39 6.51
N GLY A 55 0.31 -22.36 7.69
CA GLY A 55 1.00 -23.52 8.29
C GLY A 55 2.24 -23.96 7.52
N ILE A 56 2.95 -23.02 6.88
CA ILE A 56 4.13 -23.27 6.05
C ILE A 56 5.34 -22.47 6.54
N SER A 57 6.52 -22.79 6.03
CA SER A 57 7.72 -22.01 6.30
C SER A 57 7.71 -20.70 5.48
N TYR A 58 8.49 -19.70 5.94
CA TYR A 58 8.68 -18.46 5.18
C TYR A 58 9.28 -18.69 3.78
N GLN A 59 10.16 -19.69 3.64
CA GLN A 59 10.74 -20.04 2.35
C GLN A 59 9.68 -20.60 1.38
N GLU A 60 8.77 -21.45 1.89
CA GLU A 60 7.64 -21.94 1.08
C GLU A 60 6.69 -20.82 0.70
N LEU A 61 6.43 -19.86 1.62
CA LEU A 61 5.63 -18.68 1.33
C LEU A 61 6.22 -17.90 0.14
N LYS A 62 7.54 -17.66 0.14
CA LYS A 62 8.22 -17.00 -0.99
C LYS A 62 8.02 -17.76 -2.29
N CYS A 63 8.17 -19.10 -2.28
CA CYS A 63 7.94 -19.93 -3.47
C CYS A 63 6.49 -19.82 -3.96
N TRP A 64 5.52 -19.81 -3.04
CA TRP A 64 4.10 -19.70 -3.41
C TRP A 64 3.76 -18.31 -3.97
N PHE A 65 4.36 -17.25 -3.47
CA PHE A 65 4.23 -15.92 -4.06
C PHE A 65 4.82 -15.87 -5.47
N GLU A 66 6.00 -16.45 -5.69
CA GLU A 66 6.61 -16.51 -7.02
C GLU A 66 5.72 -17.26 -8.02
N GLU A 67 5.13 -18.39 -7.61
CA GLU A 67 4.16 -19.11 -8.44
C GLU A 67 2.92 -18.25 -8.72
N TYR A 68 2.33 -17.63 -7.68
CA TYR A 68 1.16 -16.76 -7.78
C TYR A 68 1.38 -15.63 -8.79
N TYR A 69 2.53 -14.98 -8.75
CA TYR A 69 2.89 -13.90 -9.67
C TYR A 69 2.94 -14.32 -11.14
N THR A 70 3.01 -15.63 -11.43
CA THR A 70 2.98 -16.15 -12.80
C THR A 70 1.56 -16.45 -13.30
N THR A 71 0.57 -16.48 -12.41
CA THR A 71 -0.80 -16.92 -12.72
C THR A 71 -1.60 -15.92 -13.53
N PRO A 72 -2.62 -16.40 -14.28
CA PRO A 72 -3.64 -15.53 -14.85
C PRO A 72 -4.43 -14.75 -13.79
N MET A 73 -4.58 -15.31 -12.57
CA MET A 73 -5.26 -14.71 -11.44
C MET A 73 -4.59 -13.39 -11.04
N PHE A 74 -3.28 -13.40 -10.77
CA PHE A 74 -2.53 -12.18 -10.48
C PHE A 74 -2.61 -11.14 -11.62
N ARG A 75 -2.56 -11.58 -12.89
CA ARG A 75 -2.70 -10.66 -14.03
C ARG A 75 -4.10 -10.06 -14.15
N ALA A 76 -5.11 -10.80 -13.72
CA ALA A 76 -6.51 -10.37 -13.75
C ALA A 76 -6.90 -9.52 -12.53
N LEU A 77 -6.06 -9.44 -11.49
CA LEU A 77 -6.31 -8.67 -10.28
C LEU A 77 -6.75 -7.25 -10.61
N ARG A 78 -7.80 -6.77 -9.93
CA ARG A 78 -8.35 -5.42 -10.10
C ARG A 78 -8.23 -4.65 -8.80
N PRO A 79 -8.13 -3.32 -8.88
CA PRO A 79 -8.11 -2.49 -7.68
C PRO A 79 -9.45 -2.55 -6.95
N TYR A 80 -9.46 -2.09 -5.70
CA TYR A 80 -10.70 -1.86 -4.96
C TYR A 80 -11.63 -0.92 -5.74
N ASP A 81 -12.94 -1.10 -5.61
CA ASP A 81 -13.97 -0.40 -6.40
C ASP A 81 -13.87 1.13 -6.32
N ASP A 82 -13.40 1.66 -5.18
CA ASP A 82 -13.26 3.09 -4.96
C ASP A 82 -11.87 3.65 -5.34
N ALA A 83 -10.89 2.78 -5.60
CA ALA A 83 -9.48 3.18 -5.76
C ALA A 83 -9.29 4.16 -6.92
N GLN A 84 -9.82 3.86 -8.10
CA GLN A 84 -9.68 4.72 -9.29
C GLN A 84 -10.21 6.13 -9.01
N ARG A 85 -11.40 6.22 -8.45
CA ARG A 85 -12.06 7.49 -8.15
C ARG A 85 -11.26 8.28 -7.11
N ILE A 86 -10.81 7.64 -6.04
CA ILE A 86 -10.10 8.33 -4.96
C ILE A 86 -8.72 8.78 -5.40
N MET A 87 -7.97 7.98 -6.18
CA MET A 87 -6.68 8.41 -6.72
C MET A 87 -6.82 9.63 -7.63
N GLN A 88 -7.87 9.71 -8.44
CA GLN A 88 -8.17 10.90 -9.25
C GLN A 88 -8.44 12.14 -8.38
N LEU A 89 -9.25 12.01 -7.34
CA LEU A 89 -9.53 13.10 -6.40
C LEU A 89 -8.28 13.56 -5.63
N LEU A 90 -7.37 12.64 -5.28
CA LEU A 90 -6.11 13.00 -4.64
C LEU A 90 -5.17 13.75 -5.59
N LEU A 91 -5.17 13.42 -6.88
CA LEU A 91 -4.40 14.15 -7.90
C LEU A 91 -4.85 15.61 -8.05
N GLU A 92 -6.12 15.91 -7.87
CA GLU A 92 -6.64 17.28 -7.86
C GLU A 92 -6.03 18.11 -6.72
N ARG A 93 -5.64 17.44 -5.62
CA ARG A 93 -5.04 18.08 -4.44
C ARG A 93 -3.52 18.18 -4.51
N GLY A 94 -2.87 17.30 -5.24
CA GLY A 94 -1.43 17.25 -5.27
C GLY A 94 -0.83 16.21 -6.18
N GLU A 95 0.48 15.98 -6.03
CA GLU A 95 1.23 14.97 -6.77
C GLU A 95 1.25 13.65 -5.98
N GLY A 96 0.99 12.53 -6.66
CA GLY A 96 1.00 11.20 -6.07
C GLY A 96 2.24 10.40 -6.45
N ILE A 97 2.81 9.69 -5.47
CA ILE A 97 3.82 8.67 -5.71
C ILE A 97 3.33 7.30 -5.21
N VAL A 98 3.85 6.26 -5.82
CA VAL A 98 3.65 4.89 -5.35
C VAL A 98 4.96 4.38 -4.76
N THR A 99 4.87 3.73 -3.60
CA THR A 99 5.98 2.96 -3.03
C THR A 99 5.52 1.52 -2.85
N THR A 100 6.29 0.56 -3.32
CA THR A 100 5.90 -0.85 -3.19
C THR A 100 7.10 -1.71 -2.81
N ALA A 101 6.83 -2.73 -2.00
CA ALA A 101 7.81 -3.74 -1.67
C ALA A 101 7.84 -4.91 -2.69
N ARG A 102 7.04 -4.85 -3.75
CA ARG A 102 7.07 -5.87 -4.82
C ARG A 102 8.49 -6.06 -5.35
N PRO A 103 8.91 -7.32 -5.62
CA PRO A 103 10.20 -7.61 -6.21
C PRO A 103 10.42 -6.90 -7.56
N ASP A 104 11.67 -6.54 -7.85
CA ASP A 104 12.04 -5.82 -9.08
C ASP A 104 11.63 -6.55 -10.37
N HIS A 105 11.62 -7.87 -10.38
CA HIS A 105 11.21 -8.65 -11.56
C HIS A 105 9.71 -8.49 -11.89
N LEU A 106 8.91 -7.96 -10.97
CA LEU A 106 7.49 -7.62 -11.19
C LEU A 106 7.29 -6.19 -11.71
N ARG A 107 8.35 -5.40 -11.84
CA ARG A 107 8.29 -3.99 -12.24
C ARG A 107 7.41 -3.77 -13.47
N HIS A 108 7.66 -4.51 -14.54
CA HIS A 108 6.87 -4.37 -15.78
C HIS A 108 5.38 -4.67 -15.56
N LYS A 109 5.07 -5.80 -14.93
CA LYS A 109 3.68 -6.18 -14.62
C LYS A 109 2.98 -5.16 -13.72
N THR A 110 3.71 -4.57 -12.79
CA THR A 110 3.18 -3.52 -11.90
C THR A 110 2.83 -2.26 -12.69
N TYR A 111 3.72 -1.79 -13.57
CA TYR A 111 3.42 -0.65 -14.43
C TYR A 111 2.24 -0.92 -15.37
N GLU A 112 2.17 -2.09 -16.00
CA GLU A 112 1.04 -2.49 -16.85
C GLU A 112 -0.29 -2.46 -16.08
N ALA A 113 -0.31 -2.99 -14.84
CA ALA A 113 -1.51 -2.97 -14.01
C ALA A 113 -1.92 -1.54 -13.61
N LEU A 114 -0.98 -0.72 -13.17
CA LEU A 114 -1.24 0.67 -12.79
C LEU A 114 -1.71 1.50 -13.99
N GLU A 115 -1.12 1.32 -15.17
CA GLU A 115 -1.55 2.03 -16.39
C GLU A 115 -2.92 1.57 -16.85
N ARG A 116 -3.19 0.26 -16.84
CA ARG A 116 -4.49 -0.32 -17.19
C ARG A 116 -5.62 0.22 -16.32
N ASP A 117 -5.37 0.31 -15.00
CA ASP A 117 -6.43 0.56 -14.03
C ASP A 117 -6.55 2.04 -13.64
N PHE A 118 -5.46 2.80 -13.67
CA PHE A 118 -5.47 4.21 -13.26
C PHE A 118 -5.10 5.18 -14.38
N GLY A 119 -4.52 4.67 -15.48
CA GLY A 119 -3.99 5.50 -16.56
C GLY A 119 -2.62 6.10 -16.26
N SER A 120 -1.91 6.51 -17.30
CA SER A 120 -0.49 6.94 -17.26
C SER A 120 -0.20 8.22 -16.48
N ARG A 121 -1.22 8.92 -15.97
CA ARG A 121 -1.08 10.23 -15.30
C ARG A 121 -1.32 10.20 -13.80
N VAL A 122 -1.82 9.11 -13.23
CA VAL A 122 -2.22 9.07 -11.83
C VAL A 122 -1.01 9.00 -10.92
N PHE A 123 0.02 8.29 -11.32
CA PHE A 123 1.23 8.19 -10.54
C PHE A 123 2.42 8.74 -11.32
N ALA A 124 2.95 9.86 -10.85
CA ALA A 124 4.13 10.48 -11.45
C ALA A 124 5.35 9.57 -11.35
N ARG A 125 5.44 8.77 -10.28
CA ARG A 125 6.58 7.91 -9.98
C ARG A 125 6.16 6.67 -9.19
N VAL A 126 6.80 5.53 -9.49
CA VAL A 126 6.67 4.27 -8.76
C VAL A 126 8.04 3.85 -8.26
N TYR A 127 8.15 3.65 -6.96
CA TYR A 127 9.39 3.26 -6.29
C TYR A 127 9.27 1.83 -5.77
N PHE A 128 10.25 1.02 -6.07
CA PHE A 128 10.37 -0.37 -5.61
C PHE A 128 11.42 -0.40 -4.50
N THR A 129 10.98 -0.57 -3.26
CA THR A 129 11.85 -0.49 -2.08
C THR A 129 12.52 -1.80 -1.74
N ASN A 130 12.02 -2.95 -2.25
CA ASN A 130 12.52 -4.30 -1.90
C ASN A 130 12.60 -4.55 -0.39
N ASP A 131 11.72 -3.91 0.41
CA ASP A 131 11.75 -3.89 1.88
C ASP A 131 11.35 -5.25 2.51
N HIS A 132 10.90 -6.23 1.72
CA HIS A 132 10.49 -7.55 2.23
C HIS A 132 11.64 -8.45 2.71
N ASP A 133 12.85 -8.24 2.24
CA ASP A 133 13.93 -9.21 2.43
C ASP A 133 14.97 -8.81 3.49
N ASN A 134 14.68 -7.80 4.37
CA ASN A 134 15.67 -7.25 5.29
C ASN A 134 17.01 -6.99 4.57
N ASN A 135 16.93 -6.51 3.32
CA ASN A 135 18.10 -6.27 2.50
C ASN A 135 18.92 -5.12 3.12
N PRO A 136 20.08 -5.39 3.73
CA PRO A 136 20.87 -4.35 4.36
C PRO A 136 21.32 -3.35 3.29
N GLY A 137 20.73 -2.16 3.29
CA GLY A 137 21.01 -1.09 2.32
C GLY A 137 19.86 -0.81 1.34
N ALA A 138 18.76 -1.54 1.39
CA ALA A 138 17.53 -1.13 0.72
C ALA A 138 16.94 0.09 1.46
N GLN A 139 16.57 1.12 0.71
CA GLN A 139 15.88 2.29 1.24
C GLN A 139 14.48 1.88 1.71
N THR A 140 14.12 2.18 2.94
CA THR A 140 12.79 1.91 3.48
C THR A 140 11.74 2.85 2.85
N LYS A 141 10.46 2.46 2.92
CA LYS A 141 9.36 3.35 2.49
C LYS A 141 9.37 4.68 3.26
N MET A 142 9.66 4.64 4.56
CA MET A 142 9.73 5.82 5.42
C MET A 142 10.86 6.77 4.98
N GLU A 143 12.09 6.25 4.79
CA GLU A 143 13.24 7.06 4.34
C GLU A 143 12.97 7.70 2.98
N LEU A 144 12.39 6.94 2.05
CA LEU A 144 11.99 7.44 0.74
C LEU A 144 10.94 8.55 0.84
N CYS A 145 9.91 8.35 1.66
CA CYS A 145 8.87 9.36 1.88
C CYS A 145 9.44 10.65 2.48
N GLN A 146 10.37 10.54 3.44
CA GLN A 146 11.05 11.72 4.01
C GLN A 146 11.92 12.44 2.97
N GLU A 147 12.73 11.72 2.20
CA GLU A 147 13.60 12.29 1.17
C GLU A 147 12.80 13.07 0.12
N LEU A 148 11.66 12.53 -0.28
CA LEU A 148 10.79 13.15 -1.27
C LEU A 148 9.89 14.26 -0.71
N GLY A 149 9.79 14.38 0.61
CA GLY A 149 8.90 15.34 1.27
C GLY A 149 7.42 14.94 1.22
N VAL A 150 7.12 13.65 1.25
CA VAL A 150 5.76 13.14 1.37
C VAL A 150 5.18 13.55 2.73
N THR A 151 4.00 14.12 2.72
CA THR A 151 3.33 14.60 3.93
C THR A 151 2.13 13.76 4.34
N LEU A 152 1.63 12.93 3.43
CA LEU A 152 0.50 12.03 3.63
C LEU A 152 0.78 10.68 2.98
N PHE A 153 0.52 9.57 3.69
CA PHE A 153 0.79 8.23 3.20
C PHE A 153 -0.39 7.28 3.44
N LEU A 154 -0.73 6.48 2.43
CA LEU A 154 -1.75 5.42 2.50
C LEU A 154 -1.03 4.07 2.60
N GLU A 155 -1.32 3.29 3.65
CA GLU A 155 -0.58 2.07 4.00
C GLU A 155 -1.50 1.03 4.66
N ASP A 156 -1.18 -0.27 4.56
CA ASP A 156 -1.85 -1.36 5.27
C ASP A 156 -0.99 -2.03 6.34
N ASN A 157 0.32 -1.80 6.30
CA ASN A 157 1.29 -2.38 7.23
C ASN A 157 1.48 -1.49 8.47
N LEU A 158 1.18 -2.04 9.66
CA LEU A 158 1.26 -1.28 10.91
C LEU A 158 2.69 -0.82 11.24
N ARG A 159 3.72 -1.64 10.99
CA ARG A 159 5.12 -1.28 11.24
C ARG A 159 5.52 -0.06 10.40
N ILE A 160 5.24 -0.11 9.10
CA ILE A 160 5.55 0.99 8.18
C ILE A 160 4.75 2.25 8.55
N ALA A 161 3.48 2.09 8.92
CA ALA A 161 2.64 3.20 9.38
C ALA A 161 3.24 3.90 10.61
N LEU A 162 3.72 3.13 11.59
CA LEU A 162 4.37 3.66 12.80
C LEU A 162 5.71 4.37 12.48
N GLU A 163 6.51 3.81 11.58
CA GLU A 163 7.76 4.42 11.11
C GLU A 163 7.50 5.76 10.41
N CYS A 164 6.55 5.79 9.47
CA CYS A 164 6.16 7.01 8.77
C CYS A 164 5.57 8.07 9.72
N ALA A 165 4.72 7.66 10.65
CA ALA A 165 4.15 8.56 11.64
C ALA A 165 5.21 9.14 12.58
N GLY A 166 6.19 8.33 13.00
CA GLY A 166 7.35 8.77 13.77
C GLY A 166 8.22 9.79 13.04
N ALA A 167 8.20 9.76 11.70
CA ALA A 167 8.84 10.74 10.83
C ALA A 167 8.00 12.00 10.58
N GLY A 168 6.82 12.12 11.21
CA GLY A 168 5.92 13.27 11.07
C GLY A 168 5.00 13.22 9.84
N ILE A 169 4.90 12.09 9.17
CA ILE A 169 4.00 11.89 8.02
C ILE A 169 2.62 11.54 8.54
N GLU A 170 1.57 12.13 7.96
CA GLU A 170 0.17 11.77 8.22
C GLU A 170 -0.14 10.44 7.53
N VAL A 171 -0.56 9.42 8.28
CA VAL A 171 -0.78 8.08 7.74
C VAL A 171 -2.26 7.69 7.81
N PHE A 172 -2.80 7.21 6.69
CA PHE A 172 -4.11 6.57 6.63
C PHE A 172 -3.90 5.06 6.51
N LEU A 173 -4.06 4.37 7.65
CA LEU A 173 -3.85 2.94 7.78
C LEU A 173 -5.13 2.19 7.42
N MET A 174 -5.09 1.42 6.32
CA MET A 174 -6.20 0.57 5.91
C MET A 174 -6.49 -0.47 6.99
N ASP A 175 -7.74 -0.54 7.47
CA ASP A 175 -8.15 -1.43 8.56
C ASP A 175 -8.22 -2.89 8.09
N GLN A 176 -7.22 -3.67 8.47
CA GLN A 176 -7.02 -5.04 8.01
C GLN A 176 -6.82 -6.01 9.19
N PRO A 177 -7.15 -7.32 9.03
CA PRO A 177 -6.97 -8.30 10.11
C PRO A 177 -5.52 -8.43 10.62
N TRP A 178 -4.54 -8.23 9.77
CA TRP A 178 -3.11 -8.37 10.11
C TRP A 178 -2.48 -7.17 10.78
N ASN A 179 -3.15 -6.01 10.77
CA ASN A 179 -2.59 -4.80 11.38
C ASN A 179 -3.30 -4.37 12.68
N GLN A 180 -4.05 -5.28 13.29
CA GLN A 180 -4.72 -5.02 14.57
C GLN A 180 -3.71 -4.92 15.71
N THR A 181 -3.97 -4.02 16.66
CA THR A 181 -3.13 -3.81 17.85
C THR A 181 -3.99 -3.30 19.00
N ASP A 182 -3.61 -3.71 20.22
CA ASP A 182 -4.20 -3.19 21.47
C ASP A 182 -3.49 -1.89 21.95
N GLN A 183 -2.41 -1.49 21.26
CA GLN A 183 -1.70 -0.25 21.59
C GLN A 183 -2.42 0.95 21.00
N GLU A 184 -2.41 2.07 21.72
CA GLU A 184 -2.88 3.35 21.21
C GLU A 184 -1.99 3.81 20.04
N LEU A 185 -2.59 4.15 18.93
CA LEU A 185 -1.88 4.63 17.76
C LEU A 185 -1.50 6.11 17.93
N PRO A 186 -0.35 6.56 17.40
CA PRO A 186 -0.01 7.97 17.29
C PRO A 186 -1.13 8.79 16.66
N GLY A 187 -1.32 10.05 17.09
CA GLY A 187 -2.41 10.90 16.67
C GLY A 187 -2.42 11.25 15.17
N ASN A 188 -1.31 11.02 14.46
CA ASN A 188 -1.17 11.16 13.00
C ASN A 188 -1.31 9.84 12.25
N ILE A 189 -1.78 8.76 12.89
CA ILE A 189 -2.24 7.53 12.22
C ILE A 189 -3.76 7.44 12.32
N HIS A 190 -4.42 7.37 11.18
CA HIS A 190 -5.86 7.30 11.06
C HIS A 190 -6.26 5.97 10.44
N ARG A 191 -6.87 5.11 11.26
CA ARG A 191 -7.40 3.83 10.79
C ARG A 191 -8.66 4.05 9.96
N VAL A 192 -8.65 3.53 8.73
CA VAL A 192 -9.71 3.77 7.74
C VAL A 192 -10.16 2.45 7.10
N LYS A 193 -11.46 2.34 6.82
CA LYS A 193 -12.08 1.12 6.28
C LYS A 193 -12.02 1.01 4.75
N SER A 194 -11.74 2.12 4.06
CA SER A 194 -11.68 2.20 2.60
C SER A 194 -10.92 3.45 2.18
N LEU A 195 -10.54 3.53 0.92
CA LEU A 195 -9.95 4.74 0.35
C LEU A 195 -10.92 5.93 0.38
N THR A 196 -12.23 5.68 0.20
CA THR A 196 -13.27 6.69 0.38
C THR A 196 -13.26 7.25 1.80
N HIS A 197 -13.20 6.38 2.82
CA HIS A 197 -13.13 6.84 4.22
C HIS A 197 -11.84 7.63 4.50
N ALA A 198 -10.71 7.22 3.92
CA ALA A 198 -9.47 7.99 4.01
C ALA A 198 -9.65 9.40 3.45
N TYR A 199 -10.19 9.53 2.23
CA TYR A 199 -10.41 10.81 1.58
C TYR A 199 -11.39 11.72 2.35
N GLU A 200 -12.48 11.17 2.86
CA GLU A 200 -13.43 11.91 3.69
C GLU A 200 -12.80 12.41 4.99
N SER A 201 -11.99 11.56 5.65
CA SER A 201 -11.27 11.92 6.87
C SER A 201 -10.24 13.04 6.63
N MET A 202 -9.62 13.10 5.45
CA MET A 202 -8.75 14.22 5.04
C MET A 202 -9.52 15.54 4.91
N ASN A 203 -10.79 15.49 4.49
CA ASN A 203 -11.62 16.68 4.25
C ASN A 203 -12.33 17.21 5.50
N GLY A 204 -12.62 16.36 6.49
CA GLY A 204 -13.32 16.74 7.72
C GLY A 204 -12.46 17.47 8.76
N ARG A 205 -11.20 17.79 8.45
CA ARG A 205 -10.21 18.40 9.35
C ARG A 205 -9.94 19.89 9.08
N HIS A 206 -10.82 20.57 8.37
CA HIS A 206 -10.74 22.01 8.10
C HIS A 206 -11.67 22.82 8.98
#